data_39793c8b5c406838e3bf5f6b49d85b8f
#
_entry.id   39793c8b5c406838e3bf5f6b49d85b8f
#
_cell.length_a   1.000
_cell.length_b   1.000
_cell.length_c   1.000
_cell.angle_alpha   90.00
_cell.angle_beta   90.00
_cell.angle_gamma   90.00
#
_symmetry.space_group_name_H-M   'P 1'
#
loop_
_entity.id
_entity.type
_entity.pdbx_description
1 polymer ?
#
loop_
_entity_poly.entity_id
_entity_poly.type
_entity_poly.pdbx_seq_one_letter_code
_entity_poly.pdbx_strand_id
1 'polypeptide(L)'
;MRTADKTAAGVSDVEKLDAFCHVLPRDYAERLFALDGVAAVANLRRRIMNIPALVDLDVRFRQLDEFPGYRQIINLAAPPVEDFGDPKLSADFARQGNDGLASLVARHPDRFVGFCAAVSLTDVDTAIAELDRAVHQLGAVGVQIYTHVRGHPLDEDRFEPFWRRCAELDLLVQVHPCRNSSWADYPTEERSKYEIWWTFGWEYDLSAFMARIVFSGVLERYPALKFLIHHGGSMIPHFSGRVGPGWDQLGSRTPPHQREDVTGHPLTKRPIDYFRMFYADTALFGATHALRCAVEFFGPERVLFGSDSPYDPEKGPGYIRSAITDVHALDLTDEQWAGVFAGNVRRLLGSRLPA
;
A
#
# COMPACT_ATOMS: atom_id res chain seq x y z
N MET A 1 -7.62 -33.67 15.52
CA MET A 1 -8.87 -33.74 16.27
C MET A 1 -8.65 -33.09 17.62
N ARG A 2 -9.11 -31.88 17.76
CA ARG A 2 -9.50 -30.98 18.86
C ARG A 2 -9.39 -29.57 18.36
N THR A 3 -10.43 -29.10 17.71
CA THR A 3 -10.73 -27.68 17.60
C THR A 3 -11.05 -27.20 19.01
N ALA A 4 -10.05 -26.62 19.69
CA ALA A 4 -10.30 -25.85 20.89
C ALA A 4 -11.08 -24.60 20.44
N ASP A 5 -12.30 -24.53 20.92
CA ASP A 5 -13.16 -23.33 20.89
C ASP A 5 -12.39 -22.23 21.63
N LYS A 6 -11.61 -21.42 20.88
CA LYS A 6 -10.95 -20.21 21.40
C LYS A 6 -12.08 -19.20 21.61
N THR A 7 -12.64 -19.23 22.79
CA THR A 7 -13.79 -18.44 23.23
C THR A 7 -13.57 -16.94 22.93
N ALA A 8 -14.56 -16.35 22.32
CA ALA A 8 -14.67 -14.95 21.87
C ALA A 8 -14.40 -13.87 22.94
N ALA A 9 -14.23 -14.23 24.21
CA ALA A 9 -14.12 -13.30 25.32
C ALA A 9 -12.71 -12.71 25.57
N GLY A 10 -11.63 -13.27 24.99
CA GLY A 10 -10.25 -12.77 25.14
C GLY A 10 -9.73 -11.97 23.93
N VAL A 11 -10.52 -11.87 22.86
CA VAL A 11 -10.11 -11.36 21.54
C VAL A 11 -10.60 -9.93 21.28
N SER A 12 -11.61 -9.46 22.04
CA SER A 12 -12.25 -8.17 21.79
C SER A 12 -11.35 -6.96 22.07
N ASP A 13 -10.38 -7.05 22.97
CA ASP A 13 -9.59 -5.91 23.46
C ASP A 13 -8.17 -5.81 22.87
N VAL A 14 -7.77 -6.72 21.99
CA VAL A 14 -6.47 -6.63 21.33
C VAL A 14 -6.47 -5.44 20.37
N GLU A 15 -5.43 -4.59 20.52
CA GLU A 15 -5.21 -3.46 19.61
C GLU A 15 -5.07 -3.96 18.16
N LYS A 16 -5.74 -3.26 17.24
CA LYS A 16 -5.67 -3.49 15.80
C LYS A 16 -5.29 -2.18 15.12
N LEU A 17 -4.06 -2.09 14.63
CA LEU A 17 -3.56 -0.93 13.90
C LEU A 17 -3.62 -1.19 12.40
N ASP A 18 -4.62 -0.63 11.75
CA ASP A 18 -4.77 -0.70 10.30
C ASP A 18 -3.72 0.17 9.63
N ALA A 19 -2.72 -0.49 9.04
CA ALA A 19 -1.60 0.17 8.39
C ALA A 19 -1.91 0.60 6.95
N PHE A 20 -3.06 0.20 6.38
CA PHE A 20 -3.41 0.53 5.00
C PHE A 20 -4.92 0.72 4.85
N CYS A 21 -5.36 1.98 4.94
CA CYS A 21 -6.74 2.38 4.76
C CYS A 21 -6.82 3.81 4.20
N HIS A 22 -7.95 4.17 3.61
CA HIS A 22 -8.09 5.37 2.80
C HIS A 22 -9.08 6.38 3.38
N VAL A 23 -8.76 7.65 3.22
CA VAL A 23 -9.64 8.76 3.55
C VAL A 23 -9.42 9.92 2.57
N LEU A 24 -10.40 10.77 2.44
CA LEU A 24 -10.27 12.07 1.75
C LEU A 24 -10.64 13.18 2.73
N PRO A 25 -9.71 14.01 3.17
CA PRO A 25 -10.03 15.22 3.92
C PRO A 25 -11.05 16.07 3.15
N ARG A 26 -12.05 16.62 3.84
CA ARG A 26 -13.20 17.28 3.21
C ARG A 26 -12.79 18.36 2.21
N ASP A 27 -11.94 19.29 2.62
CA ASP A 27 -11.51 20.41 1.76
C ASP A 27 -10.71 19.92 0.53
N TYR A 28 -9.94 18.84 0.71
CA TYR A 28 -9.25 18.15 -0.38
C TYR A 28 -10.25 17.55 -1.37
N ALA A 29 -11.25 16.85 -0.86
CA ALA A 29 -12.29 16.21 -1.68
C ALA A 29 -13.10 17.27 -2.46
N GLU A 30 -13.49 18.35 -1.83
CA GLU A 30 -14.24 19.45 -2.46
C GLU A 30 -13.44 20.07 -3.62
N ARG A 31 -12.14 20.37 -3.39
CA ARG A 31 -11.26 20.86 -4.45
C ARG A 31 -11.04 19.86 -5.57
N LEU A 32 -10.84 18.58 -5.21
CA LEU A 32 -10.67 17.49 -6.17
C LEU A 32 -11.90 17.36 -7.06
N PHE A 33 -13.10 17.44 -6.49
CA PHE A 33 -14.36 17.37 -7.24
C PHE A 33 -14.65 18.62 -8.10
N ALA A 34 -14.00 19.73 -7.83
CA ALA A 34 -14.07 20.91 -8.69
C ALA A 34 -13.17 20.83 -9.93
N LEU A 35 -12.29 19.81 -10.03
CA LEU A 35 -11.47 19.59 -11.22
C LEU A 35 -12.33 19.03 -12.35
N ASP A 36 -12.42 19.79 -13.45
CA ASP A 36 -13.09 19.35 -14.66
C ASP A 36 -12.12 18.69 -15.64
N GLY A 37 -12.63 17.74 -16.43
CA GLY A 37 -11.88 17.11 -17.53
C GLY A 37 -10.87 16.04 -17.11
N VAL A 38 -10.70 15.77 -15.81
CA VAL A 38 -9.80 14.70 -15.32
C VAL A 38 -10.57 13.39 -15.21
N ALA A 39 -10.31 12.44 -16.12
CA ALA A 39 -11.04 11.17 -16.19
C ALA A 39 -10.95 10.35 -14.88
N ALA A 40 -9.78 10.35 -14.22
CA ALA A 40 -9.57 9.70 -12.94
C ALA A 40 -10.48 10.27 -11.85
N VAL A 41 -10.68 11.60 -11.82
CA VAL A 41 -11.57 12.27 -10.87
C VAL A 41 -13.04 11.94 -11.13
N ALA A 42 -13.46 11.82 -12.39
CA ALA A 42 -14.83 11.42 -12.73
C ALA A 42 -15.18 10.02 -12.22
N ASN A 43 -14.25 9.08 -12.29
CA ASN A 43 -14.40 7.74 -11.72
C ASN A 43 -14.47 7.77 -10.19
N LEU A 44 -13.58 8.51 -9.56
CA LEU A 44 -13.54 8.68 -8.11
C LEU A 44 -14.84 9.32 -7.59
N ARG A 45 -15.33 10.36 -8.25
CA ARG A 45 -16.59 11.03 -7.89
C ARG A 45 -17.74 10.04 -7.81
N ARG A 46 -17.88 9.11 -8.78
CA ARG A 46 -18.89 8.06 -8.75
C ARG A 46 -18.70 7.10 -7.57
N ARG A 47 -17.46 6.71 -7.26
CA ARG A 47 -17.14 5.81 -6.14
C ARG A 47 -17.43 6.48 -4.80
N ILE A 48 -17.00 7.72 -4.59
CA ILE A 48 -17.18 8.44 -3.31
C ILE A 48 -18.64 8.71 -3.01
N MET A 49 -19.47 9.06 -3.99
CA MET A 49 -20.93 9.19 -3.79
C MET A 49 -21.55 7.90 -3.25
N ASN A 50 -20.92 6.75 -3.51
CA ASN A 50 -21.36 5.45 -3.03
C ASN A 50 -20.65 5.00 -1.72
N ILE A 51 -19.59 5.70 -1.28
CA ILE A 51 -18.80 5.34 -0.09
C ILE A 51 -18.63 6.59 0.78
N PRO A 52 -19.67 6.98 1.53
CA PRO A 52 -19.65 8.19 2.35
C PRO A 52 -18.48 8.22 3.35
N ALA A 53 -18.09 7.06 3.90
CA ALA A 53 -17.01 6.93 4.89
C ALA A 53 -15.63 7.41 4.40
N LEU A 54 -15.45 7.69 3.09
CA LEU A 54 -14.24 8.31 2.58
C LEU A 54 -14.10 9.79 3.00
N VAL A 55 -15.22 10.51 3.15
CA VAL A 55 -15.25 11.96 3.43
C VAL A 55 -16.01 12.29 4.71
N ASP A 56 -17.07 11.53 5.01
CA ASP A 56 -17.94 11.74 6.16
C ASP A 56 -17.41 10.98 7.39
N LEU A 57 -16.79 11.69 8.31
CA LEU A 57 -16.21 11.11 9.52
C LEU A 57 -17.26 10.57 10.49
N ASP A 58 -18.46 11.13 10.54
CA ASP A 58 -19.52 10.62 11.41
C ASP A 58 -20.00 9.25 10.96
N VAL A 59 -20.11 9.06 9.63
CA VAL A 59 -20.38 7.74 9.05
C VAL A 59 -19.22 6.79 9.35
N ARG A 60 -17.98 7.23 9.09
CA ARG A 60 -16.79 6.41 9.33
C ARG A 60 -16.70 5.96 10.79
N PHE A 61 -16.80 6.87 11.73
CA PHE A 61 -16.62 6.54 13.15
C PHE A 61 -17.69 5.59 13.69
N ARG A 62 -18.96 5.75 13.28
CA ARG A 62 -20.00 4.76 13.61
C ARG A 62 -19.67 3.34 13.13
N GLN A 63 -19.05 3.22 11.96
CA GLN A 63 -18.59 1.92 11.44
C GLN A 63 -17.39 1.38 12.24
N LEU A 64 -16.43 2.26 12.62
CA LEU A 64 -15.27 1.85 13.41
C LEU A 64 -15.65 1.43 14.83
N ASP A 65 -16.76 1.96 15.39
CA ASP A 65 -17.28 1.56 16.72
C ASP A 65 -17.69 0.08 16.79
N GLU A 66 -17.89 -0.59 15.63
CA GLU A 66 -18.12 -2.02 15.57
C GLU A 66 -16.87 -2.86 15.94
N PHE A 67 -15.67 -2.25 15.95
CA PHE A 67 -14.39 -2.95 16.10
C PHE A 67 -13.60 -2.43 17.30
N PRO A 68 -13.80 -2.98 18.51
CA PRO A 68 -13.04 -2.57 19.70
C PRO A 68 -11.52 -2.66 19.50
N GLY A 69 -10.78 -1.65 19.96
CA GLY A 69 -9.32 -1.58 19.84
C GLY A 69 -8.79 -1.30 18.43
N TYR A 70 -9.66 -1.00 17.46
CA TYR A 70 -9.26 -0.70 16.10
C TYR A 70 -8.94 0.79 15.92
N ARG A 71 -7.76 1.06 15.34
CA ARG A 71 -7.28 2.41 15.01
C ARG A 71 -6.58 2.38 13.64
N GLN A 72 -6.40 3.53 13.01
CA GLN A 72 -5.97 3.65 11.62
C GLN A 72 -4.73 4.52 11.46
N ILE A 73 -3.82 4.09 10.57
CA ILE A 73 -2.82 4.93 9.92
C ILE A 73 -3.40 5.26 8.54
N ILE A 74 -3.81 6.51 8.37
CA ILE A 74 -4.59 6.94 7.21
C ILE A 74 -3.72 7.42 6.05
N ASN A 75 -4.20 7.23 4.82
CA ASN A 75 -3.60 7.79 3.61
C ASN A 75 -4.67 8.29 2.63
N LEU A 76 -4.25 9.06 1.64
CA LEU A 76 -5.17 9.53 0.61
C LEU A 76 -5.70 8.36 -0.23
N ALA A 77 -6.98 8.41 -0.51
CA ALA A 77 -7.59 7.53 -1.48
C ALA A 77 -7.10 7.83 -2.91
N ALA A 78 -6.98 6.79 -3.74
CA ALA A 78 -6.72 6.94 -5.18
C ALA A 78 -7.78 7.86 -5.84
N PRO A 79 -7.46 8.57 -6.94
CA PRO A 79 -6.32 8.33 -7.85
C PRO A 79 -5.01 9.00 -7.38
N PRO A 80 -3.87 8.59 -7.97
CA PRO A 80 -2.60 9.27 -7.76
C PRO A 80 -2.70 10.77 -8.07
N VAL A 81 -2.08 11.61 -7.26
CA VAL A 81 -2.05 13.07 -7.53
C VAL A 81 -1.37 13.38 -8.86
N GLU A 82 -0.47 12.53 -9.30
CA GLU A 82 0.21 12.57 -10.60
C GLU A 82 -0.75 12.56 -11.79
N ASP A 83 -1.92 11.95 -11.65
CA ASP A 83 -2.92 11.85 -12.73
C ASP A 83 -3.68 13.17 -12.97
N PHE A 84 -3.48 14.20 -12.14
CA PHE A 84 -4.13 15.50 -12.31
C PHE A 84 -3.53 16.37 -13.42
N GLY A 85 -2.47 15.94 -14.06
CA GLY A 85 -1.95 16.51 -15.30
C GLY A 85 -0.77 17.48 -15.12
N ASP A 86 -0.96 18.62 -14.54
CA ASP A 86 0.09 19.61 -14.28
C ASP A 86 0.93 19.24 -13.06
N PRO A 87 2.28 19.18 -13.15
CA PRO A 87 3.13 18.84 -12.01
C PRO A 87 2.97 19.77 -10.80
N LYS A 88 2.76 21.08 -11.05
CA LYS A 88 2.54 22.03 -9.97
C LYS A 88 1.21 21.79 -9.27
N LEU A 89 0.15 21.56 -10.04
CA LEU A 89 -1.16 21.21 -9.50
C LEU A 89 -1.09 19.92 -8.68
N SER A 90 -0.38 18.91 -9.18
CA SER A 90 -0.18 17.64 -8.48
C SER A 90 0.55 17.82 -7.15
N ALA A 91 1.61 18.65 -7.12
CA ALA A 91 2.33 19.00 -5.91
C ALA A 91 1.45 19.79 -4.91
N ASP A 92 0.65 20.75 -5.38
CA ASP A 92 -0.29 21.51 -4.55
C ASP A 92 -1.36 20.58 -3.92
N PHE A 93 -1.86 19.59 -4.67
CA PHE A 93 -2.79 18.60 -4.13
C PHE A 93 -2.12 17.69 -3.11
N ALA A 94 -0.91 17.22 -3.34
CA ALA A 94 -0.15 16.44 -2.36
C ALA A 94 -0.01 17.22 -1.05
N ARG A 95 0.40 18.48 -1.13
CA ARG A 95 0.56 19.35 0.03
C ARG A 95 -0.75 19.55 0.79
N GLN A 96 -1.84 19.90 0.10
CA GLN A 96 -3.15 20.07 0.72
C GLN A 96 -3.66 18.76 1.35
N GLY A 97 -3.44 17.62 0.69
CA GLY A 97 -3.78 16.31 1.21
C GLY A 97 -3.07 16.01 2.53
N ASN A 98 -1.76 16.28 2.59
CA ASN A 98 -0.95 16.08 3.80
C ASN A 98 -1.39 17.00 4.94
N ASP A 99 -1.67 18.28 4.67
CA ASP A 99 -2.22 19.20 5.67
C ASP A 99 -3.56 18.69 6.22
N GLY A 100 -4.43 18.19 5.35
CA GLY A 100 -5.70 17.59 5.73
C GLY A 100 -5.56 16.32 6.56
N LEU A 101 -4.67 15.39 6.17
CA LEU A 101 -4.40 14.16 6.91
C LEU A 101 -3.83 14.46 8.30
N ALA A 102 -2.85 15.36 8.40
CA ALA A 102 -2.29 15.78 9.68
C ALA A 102 -3.35 16.40 10.59
N SER A 103 -4.24 17.24 10.03
CA SER A 103 -5.37 17.82 10.77
C SER A 103 -6.34 16.75 11.27
N LEU A 104 -6.61 15.69 10.50
CA LEU A 104 -7.46 14.59 10.94
C LEU A 104 -6.84 13.83 12.12
N VAL A 105 -5.55 13.51 12.04
CA VAL A 105 -4.82 12.82 13.12
C VAL A 105 -4.82 13.68 14.39
N ALA A 106 -4.55 14.97 14.28
CA ALA A 106 -4.52 15.88 15.43
C ALA A 106 -5.88 16.03 16.12
N ARG A 107 -6.98 16.00 15.35
CA ARG A 107 -8.35 16.15 15.88
C ARG A 107 -8.95 14.85 16.41
N HIS A 108 -8.50 13.71 15.95
CA HIS A 108 -9.07 12.39 16.25
C HIS A 108 -7.99 11.35 16.58
N PRO A 109 -7.11 11.62 17.59
CA PRO A 109 -5.98 10.74 17.92
C PRO A 109 -6.41 9.38 18.49
N ASP A 110 -7.64 9.27 18.96
CA ASP A 110 -8.27 8.03 19.40
C ASP A 110 -8.68 7.11 18.23
N ARG A 111 -8.79 7.66 17.02
CA ARG A 111 -9.17 6.93 15.79
C ARG A 111 -8.01 6.81 14.80
N PHE A 112 -7.26 7.89 14.64
CA PHE A 112 -6.15 8.02 13.69
C PHE A 112 -4.84 8.20 14.44
N VAL A 113 -3.97 7.20 14.39
CA VAL A 113 -2.69 7.20 15.13
C VAL A 113 -1.53 7.77 14.33
N GLY A 114 -1.72 7.99 13.03
CA GLY A 114 -0.73 8.54 12.13
C GLY A 114 -1.25 8.60 10.70
N PHE A 115 -0.43 9.12 9.80
CA PHE A 115 -0.74 9.14 8.37
C PHE A 115 0.51 8.91 7.53
N CYS A 116 0.33 8.35 6.34
CA CYS A 116 1.36 8.30 5.31
C CYS A 116 1.18 9.48 4.36
N ALA A 117 2.28 10.19 4.12
CA ALA A 117 2.27 11.37 3.24
C ALA A 117 1.99 10.98 1.80
N ALA A 118 1.28 11.85 1.08
CA ALA A 118 1.23 11.83 -0.37
C ALA A 118 2.33 12.74 -0.93
N VAL A 119 2.95 12.32 -2.05
CA VAL A 119 3.93 13.11 -2.78
C VAL A 119 3.64 13.03 -4.27
N SER A 120 4.06 14.02 -5.05
CA SER A 120 3.96 13.97 -6.52
C SER A 120 5.32 13.72 -7.12
N LEU A 121 5.57 12.49 -7.54
CA LEU A 121 6.84 12.07 -8.17
C LEU A 121 6.96 12.52 -9.65
N THR A 122 6.07 13.35 -10.14
CA THR A 122 6.25 14.04 -11.46
C THR A 122 7.43 14.99 -11.46
N ASP A 123 7.77 15.54 -10.27
CA ASP A 123 8.98 16.32 -10.00
C ASP A 123 9.60 15.82 -8.69
N VAL A 124 10.75 15.18 -8.78
CA VAL A 124 11.36 14.45 -7.65
C VAL A 124 11.86 15.39 -6.58
N ASP A 125 12.41 16.54 -6.95
CA ASP A 125 12.93 17.52 -5.97
C ASP A 125 11.80 18.13 -5.16
N THR A 126 10.70 18.48 -5.82
CA THR A 126 9.47 18.96 -5.15
C THR A 126 8.85 17.87 -4.26
N ALA A 127 8.85 16.62 -4.72
CA ALA A 127 8.36 15.48 -3.93
C ALA A 127 9.19 15.27 -2.65
N ILE A 128 10.52 15.37 -2.73
CA ILE A 128 11.42 15.27 -1.57
C ILE A 128 11.17 16.42 -0.60
N ALA A 129 11.04 17.64 -1.10
CA ALA A 129 10.78 18.81 -0.24
C ALA A 129 9.44 18.66 0.52
N GLU A 130 8.40 18.16 -0.14
CA GLU A 130 7.11 17.91 0.52
C GLU A 130 7.18 16.72 1.49
N LEU A 131 7.94 15.66 1.15
CA LEU A 131 8.18 14.54 2.05
C LEU A 131 8.85 15.01 3.35
N ASP A 132 9.89 15.82 3.23
CA ASP A 132 10.60 16.41 4.38
C ASP A 132 9.67 17.27 5.24
N ARG A 133 8.84 18.09 4.61
CA ARG A 133 7.85 18.89 5.31
C ARG A 133 6.83 18.00 6.05
N ALA A 134 6.29 17.00 5.37
CA ALA A 134 5.30 16.10 5.94
C ALA A 134 5.87 15.33 7.15
N VAL A 135 7.11 14.86 7.07
CA VAL A 135 7.75 14.13 8.16
C VAL A 135 8.11 15.05 9.33
N HIS A 136 8.79 16.17 9.07
CA HIS A 136 9.39 16.97 10.13
C HIS A 136 8.41 18.01 10.73
N GLN A 137 7.42 18.47 9.96
CA GLN A 137 6.52 19.51 10.41
C GLN A 137 5.10 18.99 10.70
N LEU A 138 4.66 17.94 9.98
CA LEU A 138 3.31 17.40 10.11
C LEU A 138 3.26 16.06 10.84
N GLY A 139 4.39 15.39 11.06
CA GLY A 139 4.47 14.12 11.77
C GLY A 139 4.01 12.91 10.95
N ALA A 140 4.20 12.94 9.62
CA ALA A 140 3.95 11.77 8.79
C ALA A 140 4.81 10.58 9.24
N VAL A 141 4.21 9.40 9.36
CA VAL A 141 4.87 8.17 9.83
C VAL A 141 5.44 7.34 8.67
N GLY A 142 5.04 7.62 7.44
CA GLY A 142 5.45 6.97 6.22
C GLY A 142 5.08 7.80 5.00
N VAL A 143 5.24 7.22 3.82
CA VAL A 143 4.82 7.80 2.54
C VAL A 143 4.06 6.78 1.72
N GLN A 144 2.97 7.18 1.08
CA GLN A 144 2.27 6.37 0.08
C GLN A 144 2.73 6.78 -1.31
N ILE A 145 3.10 5.80 -2.11
CA ILE A 145 3.41 5.95 -3.53
C ILE A 145 2.57 4.96 -4.34
N TYR A 146 2.60 5.13 -5.65
CA TYR A 146 1.96 4.21 -6.59
C TYR A 146 3.00 3.41 -7.37
N THR A 147 2.60 2.33 -8.01
CA THR A 147 3.50 1.41 -8.73
C THR A 147 4.24 2.05 -9.90
N HIS A 148 3.72 3.15 -10.43
CA HIS A 148 4.35 3.91 -11.49
C HIS A 148 3.89 5.38 -11.48
N VAL A 149 4.65 6.27 -12.12
CA VAL A 149 4.29 7.66 -12.35
C VAL A 149 3.89 7.82 -13.81
N ARG A 150 2.60 7.83 -14.10
CA ARG A 150 2.07 7.96 -15.48
C ARG A 150 2.68 6.93 -16.45
N GLY A 151 2.81 5.68 -16.03
CA GLY A 151 3.42 4.62 -16.81
C GLY A 151 4.93 4.52 -16.74
N HIS A 152 5.61 5.48 -16.12
CA HIS A 152 7.05 5.39 -15.86
C HIS A 152 7.33 4.57 -14.61
N PRO A 153 8.10 3.50 -14.73
CA PRO A 153 8.42 2.65 -13.59
C PRO A 153 9.40 3.34 -12.64
N LEU A 154 9.28 3.04 -11.34
CA LEU A 154 10.01 3.75 -10.29
C LEU A 154 11.46 3.27 -10.10
N ASP A 155 11.97 2.43 -10.95
CA ASP A 155 13.38 2.04 -11.03
C ASP A 155 14.21 2.87 -12.02
N GLU A 156 13.59 3.87 -12.70
CA GLU A 156 14.33 4.84 -13.51
C GLU A 156 15.28 5.68 -12.62
N ASP A 157 16.47 6.02 -13.12
CA ASP A 157 17.53 6.75 -12.39
C ASP A 157 17.04 8.07 -11.78
N ARG A 158 16.05 8.72 -12.39
CA ARG A 158 15.50 9.98 -11.88
C ARG A 158 14.84 9.83 -10.50
N PHE A 159 14.41 8.64 -10.12
CA PHE A 159 13.82 8.37 -8.81
C PHE A 159 14.83 8.00 -7.71
N GLU A 160 16.10 7.81 -8.08
CA GLU A 160 17.16 7.46 -7.13
C GLU A 160 17.29 8.45 -5.94
N PRO A 161 17.20 9.79 -6.12
CA PRO A 161 17.21 10.73 -4.99
C PRO A 161 16.06 10.50 -4.01
N PHE A 162 14.88 10.12 -4.47
CA PHE A 162 13.74 9.83 -3.62
C PHE A 162 13.96 8.58 -2.77
N TRP A 163 14.48 7.49 -3.36
CA TRP A 163 14.80 6.27 -2.62
C TRP A 163 15.85 6.52 -1.53
N ARG A 164 16.88 7.26 -1.86
CA ARG A 164 17.90 7.68 -0.90
C ARG A 164 17.26 8.44 0.26
N ARG A 165 16.37 9.40 -0.04
CA ARG A 165 15.74 10.21 1.00
C ARG A 165 14.81 9.38 1.89
N CYS A 166 14.04 8.47 1.33
CA CYS A 166 13.21 7.54 2.11
C CYS A 166 14.08 6.67 3.05
N ALA A 167 15.22 6.20 2.58
CA ALA A 167 16.15 5.40 3.39
C ALA A 167 16.79 6.23 4.52
N GLU A 168 17.26 7.46 4.24
CA GLU A 168 17.80 8.39 5.23
C GLU A 168 16.80 8.73 6.33
N LEU A 169 15.54 8.89 5.97
CA LEU A 169 14.46 9.15 6.89
C LEU A 169 13.95 7.87 7.59
N ASP A 170 14.43 6.68 7.25
CA ASP A 170 13.96 5.39 7.78
C ASP A 170 12.44 5.25 7.69
N LEU A 171 11.86 5.59 6.55
CA LEU A 171 10.41 5.65 6.36
C LEU A 171 9.81 4.32 5.91
N LEU A 172 8.56 4.08 6.32
CA LEU A 172 7.68 3.11 5.69
C LEU A 172 7.19 3.68 4.35
N VAL A 173 7.42 2.94 3.27
CA VAL A 173 6.93 3.25 1.93
C VAL A 173 5.77 2.31 1.61
N GLN A 174 4.56 2.83 1.63
CA GLN A 174 3.36 2.10 1.21
C GLN A 174 3.22 2.16 -0.30
N VAL A 175 3.00 1.02 -0.93
CA VAL A 175 2.89 0.92 -2.39
C VAL A 175 1.48 0.50 -2.77
N HIS A 176 0.76 1.39 -3.45
CA HIS A 176 -0.59 1.17 -3.97
C HIS A 176 -0.54 0.91 -5.49
N PRO A 177 -1.32 -0.01 -6.04
CA PRO A 177 -1.40 -0.20 -7.48
C PRO A 177 -2.13 0.97 -8.15
N CYS A 178 -1.81 1.25 -9.42
CA CYS A 178 -2.48 2.33 -10.14
C CYS A 178 -2.78 2.04 -11.62
N ARG A 179 -2.64 0.79 -12.06
CA ARG A 179 -3.11 0.39 -13.39
C ARG A 179 -4.57 0.81 -13.58
N ASN A 180 -4.91 1.33 -14.73
CA ASN A 180 -6.26 1.79 -15.04
C ASN A 180 -6.81 1.13 -16.32
N SER A 181 -8.08 1.41 -16.62
CA SER A 181 -8.79 0.77 -17.73
C SER A 181 -8.27 1.13 -19.13
N SER A 182 -7.39 2.13 -19.27
CA SER A 182 -6.78 2.46 -20.56
C SER A 182 -5.68 1.47 -20.98
N TRP A 183 -5.24 0.62 -20.08
CA TRP A 183 -4.25 -0.42 -20.38
C TRP A 183 -4.97 -1.69 -20.77
N ALA A 184 -4.99 -1.97 -22.08
CA ALA A 184 -5.66 -3.13 -22.65
C ALA A 184 -5.14 -4.45 -22.07
N ASP A 185 -6.02 -5.45 -21.99
CA ASP A 185 -5.66 -6.81 -21.54
C ASP A 185 -4.99 -7.61 -22.67
N TYR A 186 -5.36 -7.29 -23.91
CA TYR A 186 -4.79 -7.89 -25.14
C TYR A 186 -4.33 -6.80 -26.12
N PRO A 187 -3.26 -7.05 -26.90
CA PRO A 187 -2.69 -6.06 -27.83
C PRO A 187 -3.65 -5.57 -28.93
N THR A 188 -4.73 -6.31 -29.20
CA THR A 188 -5.75 -5.97 -30.20
C THR A 188 -6.92 -5.15 -29.64
N GLU A 189 -6.90 -4.83 -28.37
CA GLU A 189 -7.94 -4.08 -27.68
C GLU A 189 -7.49 -2.65 -27.39
N GLU A 190 -8.45 -1.73 -27.31
CA GLU A 190 -8.17 -0.32 -26.96
C GLU A 190 -8.11 -0.08 -25.46
N ARG A 191 -8.76 -0.95 -24.67
CA ARG A 191 -8.84 -0.84 -23.21
C ARG A 191 -9.13 -2.18 -22.55
N SER A 192 -8.87 -2.26 -21.25
CA SER A 192 -9.25 -3.38 -20.40
C SER A 192 -10.78 -3.51 -20.32
N LYS A 193 -11.27 -4.75 -20.31
CA LYS A 193 -12.68 -5.12 -20.18
C LYS A 193 -12.95 -5.81 -18.86
N TYR A 194 -14.25 -5.88 -18.48
CA TYR A 194 -14.72 -6.61 -17.29
C TYR A 194 -14.03 -6.20 -15.99
N GLU A 195 -13.46 -4.98 -15.96
CA GLU A 195 -12.68 -4.46 -14.84
C GLU A 195 -11.44 -5.31 -14.48
N ILE A 196 -10.91 -6.11 -15.43
CA ILE A 196 -9.68 -6.91 -15.26
C ILE A 196 -8.51 -6.04 -14.82
N TRP A 197 -8.49 -4.75 -15.22
CA TRP A 197 -7.45 -3.79 -14.88
C TRP A 197 -7.20 -3.64 -13.37
N TRP A 198 -8.22 -3.85 -12.51
CA TRP A 198 -8.04 -3.81 -11.05
C TRP A 198 -8.04 -5.21 -10.43
N THR A 199 -8.90 -6.15 -10.89
CA THR A 199 -9.02 -7.48 -10.27
C THR A 199 -7.75 -8.34 -10.42
N PHE A 200 -7.07 -8.27 -11.56
CA PHE A 200 -5.80 -8.96 -11.81
C PHE A 200 -4.67 -7.98 -12.16
N GLY A 201 -5.03 -6.87 -12.81
CA GLY A 201 -4.06 -5.90 -13.27
C GLY A 201 -3.31 -5.23 -12.11
N TRP A 202 -3.97 -4.93 -11.01
CA TRP A 202 -3.34 -4.37 -9.82
C TRP A 202 -2.36 -5.34 -9.17
N GLU A 203 -2.73 -6.62 -9.09
CA GLU A 203 -1.86 -7.66 -8.56
C GLU A 203 -0.60 -7.84 -9.40
N TYR A 204 -0.75 -7.82 -10.73
CA TYR A 204 0.38 -7.82 -11.66
C TYR A 204 1.24 -6.56 -11.52
N ASP A 205 0.63 -5.40 -11.40
CA ASP A 205 1.28 -4.10 -11.32
C ASP A 205 2.19 -4.00 -10.08
N LEU A 206 1.68 -4.39 -8.90
CA LEU A 206 2.45 -4.49 -7.66
C LEU A 206 3.60 -5.50 -7.78
N SER A 207 3.34 -6.66 -8.38
CA SER A 207 4.35 -7.71 -8.56
C SER A 207 5.46 -7.26 -9.52
N ALA A 208 5.10 -6.54 -10.59
CA ALA A 208 6.05 -5.94 -11.52
C ALA A 208 6.89 -4.85 -10.85
N PHE A 209 6.27 -3.98 -10.02
CA PHE A 209 6.99 -3.00 -9.21
C PHE A 209 8.03 -3.67 -8.31
N MET A 210 7.64 -4.70 -7.54
CA MET A 210 8.56 -5.42 -6.66
C MET A 210 9.74 -6.01 -7.45
N ALA A 211 9.48 -6.64 -8.59
CA ALA A 211 10.52 -7.21 -9.44
C ALA A 211 11.50 -6.14 -9.95
N ARG A 212 10.97 -5.01 -10.42
CA ARG A 212 11.80 -3.91 -10.91
C ARG A 212 12.65 -3.28 -9.80
N ILE A 213 12.12 -3.06 -8.61
CA ILE A 213 12.87 -2.57 -7.44
C ILE A 213 14.00 -3.55 -7.04
N VAL A 214 13.76 -4.84 -7.11
CA VAL A 214 14.79 -5.86 -6.82
C VAL A 214 15.89 -5.83 -7.89
N PHE A 215 15.53 -5.98 -9.17
CA PHE A 215 16.51 -6.15 -10.23
C PHE A 215 17.24 -4.87 -10.63
N SER A 216 16.67 -3.70 -10.36
CA SER A 216 17.38 -2.41 -10.48
C SER A 216 18.38 -2.16 -9.34
N GLY A 217 18.37 -3.01 -8.30
CA GLY A 217 19.29 -2.91 -7.18
C GLY A 217 18.96 -1.81 -6.16
N VAL A 218 17.74 -1.29 -6.14
CA VAL A 218 17.32 -0.31 -5.12
C VAL A 218 17.49 -0.89 -3.72
N LEU A 219 17.06 -2.13 -3.49
CA LEU A 219 17.24 -2.81 -2.18
C LEU A 219 18.71 -3.23 -1.91
N GLU A 220 19.54 -3.33 -2.94
CA GLU A 220 20.98 -3.55 -2.76
C GLU A 220 21.67 -2.27 -2.26
N ARG A 221 21.31 -1.12 -2.87
CA ARG A 221 21.87 0.19 -2.48
C ARG A 221 21.28 0.72 -1.17
N TYR A 222 20.01 0.43 -0.92
CA TYR A 222 19.27 0.92 0.26
C TYR A 222 18.58 -0.23 1.01
N PRO A 223 19.32 -1.13 1.67
CA PRO A 223 18.76 -2.32 2.32
C PRO A 223 17.89 -2.00 3.55
N ALA A 224 17.93 -0.76 4.03
CA ALA A 224 17.07 -0.29 5.12
C ALA A 224 15.67 0.16 4.67
N LEU A 225 15.41 0.28 3.35
CA LEU A 225 14.09 0.63 2.86
C LEU A 225 13.03 -0.39 3.29
N LYS A 226 11.90 0.14 3.74
CA LYS A 226 10.76 -0.62 4.26
C LYS A 226 9.58 -0.43 3.32
N PHE A 227 9.35 -1.37 2.43
CA PHE A 227 8.20 -1.35 1.52
C PHE A 227 7.04 -2.18 2.08
N LEU A 228 5.88 -1.58 2.26
CA LEU A 228 4.62 -2.28 2.51
C LEU A 228 3.87 -2.41 1.18
N ILE A 229 3.76 -3.63 0.70
CA ILE A 229 3.07 -3.96 -0.54
C ILE A 229 1.63 -4.30 -0.22
N HIS A 230 0.71 -3.57 -0.84
CA HIS A 230 -0.73 -3.78 -0.68
C HIS A 230 -1.16 -5.16 -1.20
N HIS A 231 -2.33 -5.62 -0.77
CA HIS A 231 -2.96 -6.88 -1.18
C HIS A 231 -2.07 -8.12 -0.93
N GLY A 232 -1.56 -8.25 0.31
CA GLY A 232 -0.84 -9.44 0.75
C GLY A 232 0.49 -9.69 0.02
N GLY A 233 1.10 -8.67 -0.59
CA GLY A 233 2.28 -8.82 -1.45
C GLY A 233 1.96 -9.38 -2.83
N SER A 234 0.69 -9.30 -3.21
CA SER A 234 0.18 -9.58 -4.56
C SER A 234 0.47 -11.00 -5.07
N MET A 235 0.98 -11.14 -6.30
CA MET A 235 1.25 -12.45 -6.91
C MET A 235 2.52 -13.13 -6.38
N ILE A 236 3.41 -12.39 -5.71
CA ILE A 236 4.75 -12.88 -5.35
C ILE A 236 4.70 -14.13 -4.44
N PRO A 237 3.91 -14.16 -3.36
CA PRO A 237 3.81 -15.37 -2.52
C PRO A 237 3.31 -16.60 -3.28
N HIS A 238 2.24 -16.44 -4.05
CA HIS A 238 1.65 -17.53 -4.82
C HIS A 238 2.59 -18.09 -5.90
N PHE A 239 3.37 -17.20 -6.54
CA PHE A 239 4.34 -17.58 -7.59
C PHE A 239 5.76 -17.76 -7.06
N SER A 240 5.96 -18.06 -5.77
CA SER A 240 7.28 -18.20 -5.13
C SER A 240 8.20 -19.19 -5.84
N GLY A 241 7.66 -20.24 -6.45
CA GLY A 241 8.43 -21.18 -7.30
C GLY A 241 8.96 -20.54 -8.59
N ARG A 242 8.31 -19.49 -9.12
CA ARG A 242 8.83 -18.72 -10.27
C ARG A 242 9.80 -17.62 -9.79
N VAL A 243 9.46 -16.96 -8.69
CA VAL A 243 10.27 -15.90 -8.09
C VAL A 243 11.59 -16.43 -7.52
N GLY A 244 11.60 -17.64 -6.97
CA GLY A 244 12.80 -18.32 -6.47
C GLY A 244 13.55 -19.03 -7.59
N PRO A 245 13.38 -20.37 -7.76
CA PRO A 245 14.14 -21.15 -8.74
C PRO A 245 14.03 -20.65 -10.18
N GLY A 246 12.92 -19.98 -10.53
CA GLY A 246 12.75 -19.40 -11.86
C GLY A 246 13.73 -18.27 -12.14
N TRP A 247 13.88 -17.35 -11.21
CA TRP A 247 14.80 -16.20 -11.36
C TRP A 247 16.24 -16.52 -10.98
N ASP A 248 16.54 -17.64 -10.33
CA ASP A 248 17.92 -18.14 -10.25
C ASP A 248 18.49 -18.45 -11.65
N GLN A 249 17.62 -18.60 -12.67
CA GLN A 249 17.95 -18.82 -14.08
C GLN A 249 17.66 -17.59 -14.96
N LEU A 250 17.73 -16.38 -14.40
CA LEU A 250 17.49 -15.14 -15.14
C LEU A 250 18.33 -15.10 -16.41
N GLY A 251 17.70 -14.78 -17.54
CA GLY A 251 18.31 -14.74 -18.86
C GLY A 251 18.35 -16.08 -19.62
N SER A 252 18.04 -17.23 -18.98
CA SER A 252 18.03 -18.53 -19.65
C SER A 252 16.97 -18.66 -20.76
N ARG A 253 15.96 -17.78 -20.76
CA ARG A 253 14.85 -17.73 -21.73
C ARG A 253 14.92 -16.52 -22.64
N THR A 254 15.94 -15.67 -22.50
CA THR A 254 16.10 -14.44 -23.26
C THR A 254 17.12 -14.67 -24.37
N PRO A 255 16.78 -14.39 -25.63
CA PRO A 255 17.71 -14.53 -26.74
C PRO A 255 18.96 -13.64 -26.57
N PRO A 256 20.14 -14.02 -27.06
CA PRO A 256 21.38 -13.26 -26.88
C PRO A 256 21.30 -11.78 -27.33
N HIS A 257 20.49 -11.49 -28.37
CA HIS A 257 20.32 -10.11 -28.87
C HIS A 257 19.41 -9.24 -28.03
N GLN A 258 18.72 -9.83 -27.02
CA GLN A 258 17.87 -9.13 -26.03
C GLN A 258 18.48 -9.21 -24.62
N ARG A 259 19.77 -9.47 -24.50
CA ARG A 259 20.42 -9.68 -23.21
C ARG A 259 20.35 -8.44 -22.30
N GLU A 260 20.22 -7.25 -22.86
CA GLU A 260 20.06 -6.01 -22.13
C GLU A 260 18.76 -6.00 -21.32
N ASP A 261 17.70 -6.69 -21.77
CA ASP A 261 16.41 -6.76 -21.07
C ASP A 261 16.48 -7.52 -19.73
N VAL A 262 17.56 -8.28 -19.51
CA VAL A 262 17.78 -9.05 -18.27
C VAL A 262 19.05 -8.63 -17.54
N THR A 263 19.67 -7.54 -17.98
CA THR A 263 20.86 -6.97 -17.33
C THR A 263 20.40 -5.96 -16.27
N GLY A 264 20.25 -6.44 -15.05
CA GLY A 264 19.95 -5.59 -13.90
C GLY A 264 21.22 -5.19 -13.15
N HIS A 265 21.00 -4.56 -12.00
CA HIS A 265 22.09 -4.31 -11.03
C HIS A 265 22.61 -5.66 -10.50
N PRO A 266 23.92 -5.85 -10.34
CA PRO A 266 24.47 -7.03 -9.67
C PRO A 266 23.90 -7.18 -8.27
N LEU A 267 23.26 -8.32 -7.99
CA LEU A 267 22.71 -8.66 -6.69
C LEU A 267 23.70 -9.53 -5.90
N THR A 268 23.88 -9.25 -4.62
CA THR A 268 24.75 -10.06 -3.74
C THR A 268 24.04 -11.25 -3.12
N LYS A 269 22.70 -11.24 -3.12
CA LYS A 269 21.83 -12.33 -2.63
C LYS A 269 21.03 -12.91 -3.78
N ARG A 270 20.39 -14.06 -3.55
CA ARG A 270 19.43 -14.60 -4.51
C ARG A 270 18.22 -13.65 -4.64
N PRO A 271 17.62 -13.51 -5.83
CA PRO A 271 16.45 -12.64 -6.00
C PRO A 271 15.35 -12.84 -4.96
N ILE A 272 15.01 -14.10 -4.63
CA ILE A 272 13.96 -14.42 -3.66
C ILE A 272 14.23 -13.84 -2.26
N ASP A 273 15.50 -13.68 -1.87
CA ASP A 273 15.87 -13.15 -0.56
C ASP A 273 15.56 -11.65 -0.46
N TYR A 274 15.63 -10.91 -1.58
CA TYR A 274 15.17 -9.53 -1.65
C TYR A 274 13.65 -9.43 -1.60
N PHE A 275 12.92 -10.33 -2.28
CA PHE A 275 11.46 -10.34 -2.19
C PHE A 275 10.96 -10.58 -0.77
N ARG A 276 11.68 -11.34 0.04
CA ARG A 276 11.37 -11.54 1.46
C ARG A 276 11.71 -10.35 2.35
N MET A 277 12.38 -9.31 1.83
CA MET A 277 12.61 -8.07 2.58
C MET A 277 11.38 -7.16 2.61
N PHE A 278 10.44 -7.31 1.68
CA PHE A 278 9.18 -6.57 1.67
C PHE A 278 8.29 -6.94 2.85
N TYR A 279 7.39 -6.03 3.19
CA TYR A 279 6.25 -6.26 4.08
C TYR A 279 4.99 -6.40 3.25
N ALA A 280 4.03 -7.14 3.74
CA ALA A 280 2.71 -7.32 3.12
C ALA A 280 1.61 -6.92 4.11
N ASP A 281 0.43 -6.58 3.62
CA ASP A 281 -0.73 -6.36 4.47
C ASP A 281 -1.72 -7.53 4.43
N THR A 282 -2.85 -7.37 5.14
CA THR A 282 -3.91 -8.37 5.21
C THR A 282 -5.10 -8.06 4.30
N ALA A 283 -5.00 -7.07 3.39
CA ALA A 283 -6.09 -6.63 2.53
C ALA A 283 -6.38 -7.62 1.38
N LEU A 284 -6.91 -8.78 1.71
CA LEU A 284 -7.21 -9.89 0.79
C LEU A 284 -8.68 -10.28 0.78
N PHE A 285 -9.55 -9.42 1.36
CA PHE A 285 -11.00 -9.42 1.16
C PHE A 285 -11.73 -10.74 1.47
N GLY A 286 -11.29 -11.47 2.50
CA GLY A 286 -11.86 -12.76 2.91
C GLY A 286 -11.18 -13.98 2.27
N ALA A 287 -10.10 -13.79 1.52
CA ALA A 287 -9.31 -14.88 0.95
C ALA A 287 -8.28 -15.42 1.96
N THR A 288 -8.73 -16.05 3.04
CA THR A 288 -7.87 -16.62 4.11
C THR A 288 -6.71 -17.48 3.58
N HIS A 289 -6.96 -18.25 2.50
CA HIS A 289 -5.92 -19.09 1.88
C HIS A 289 -4.81 -18.25 1.24
N ALA A 290 -5.13 -17.09 0.68
CA ALA A 290 -4.14 -16.18 0.11
C ALA A 290 -3.34 -15.50 1.24
N LEU A 291 -3.98 -15.12 2.34
CA LEU A 291 -3.30 -14.56 3.51
C LEU A 291 -2.34 -15.59 4.13
N ARG A 292 -2.74 -16.86 4.20
CA ARG A 292 -1.84 -17.94 4.65
C ARG A 292 -0.60 -18.03 3.77
N CYS A 293 -0.78 -17.99 2.44
CA CYS A 293 0.33 -17.99 1.49
C CYS A 293 1.27 -16.79 1.70
N ALA A 294 0.74 -15.60 1.95
CA ALA A 294 1.52 -14.41 2.24
C ALA A 294 2.34 -14.57 3.54
N VAL A 295 1.71 -15.03 4.62
CA VAL A 295 2.36 -15.26 5.91
C VAL A 295 3.46 -16.31 5.79
N GLU A 296 3.23 -17.40 5.07
CA GLU A 296 4.24 -18.46 4.84
C GLU A 296 5.44 -17.96 4.02
N PHE A 297 5.22 -17.02 3.10
CA PHE A 297 6.28 -16.48 2.25
C PHE A 297 7.11 -15.39 2.95
N PHE A 298 6.46 -14.39 3.56
CA PHE A 298 7.14 -13.24 4.17
C PHE A 298 7.56 -13.48 5.61
N GLY A 299 6.92 -14.41 6.32
CA GLY A 299 6.98 -14.56 7.77
C GLY A 299 5.94 -13.68 8.48
N PRO A 300 5.35 -14.18 9.60
CA PRO A 300 4.32 -13.43 10.32
C PRO A 300 4.79 -12.07 10.84
N GLU A 301 6.09 -11.88 11.06
CA GLU A 301 6.68 -10.63 11.53
C GLU A 301 6.74 -9.52 10.44
N ARG A 302 6.50 -9.88 9.17
CA ARG A 302 6.48 -8.96 8.03
C ARG A 302 5.08 -8.77 7.44
N VAL A 303 4.05 -9.33 8.06
CA VAL A 303 2.66 -9.07 7.69
C VAL A 303 2.08 -8.06 8.67
N LEU A 304 1.52 -6.98 8.14
CA LEU A 304 0.89 -5.89 8.88
C LEU A 304 -0.62 -5.95 8.68
N PHE A 305 -1.38 -5.68 9.73
CA PHE A 305 -2.81 -5.53 9.58
C PHE A 305 -3.13 -4.34 8.67
N GLY A 306 -3.88 -4.56 7.60
CA GLY A 306 -4.34 -3.56 6.65
C GLY A 306 -5.64 -4.03 6.01
N SER A 307 -6.63 -3.15 5.88
CA SER A 307 -7.98 -3.54 5.46
C SER A 307 -8.38 -3.07 4.06
N ASP A 308 -7.75 -2.04 3.52
CA ASP A 308 -8.23 -1.30 2.34
C ASP A 308 -9.60 -0.63 2.57
N SER A 309 -9.96 -0.39 3.84
CA SER A 309 -11.21 0.31 4.17
C SER A 309 -11.20 1.74 3.58
N PRO A 310 -12.33 2.24 3.04
CA PRO A 310 -13.69 1.72 3.12
C PRO A 310 -14.25 1.15 1.79
N TYR A 311 -13.46 0.53 0.95
CA TYR A 311 -13.83 0.17 -0.43
C TYR A 311 -14.68 -1.11 -0.56
N ASP A 312 -15.09 -1.71 0.53
CA ASP A 312 -15.89 -2.93 0.54
C ASP A 312 -17.36 -2.72 0.09
N PRO A 313 -18.07 -3.81 -0.27
CA PRO A 313 -19.48 -3.74 -0.68
C PRO A 313 -20.44 -3.18 0.38
N GLU A 314 -20.07 -3.26 1.68
CA GLU A 314 -20.83 -2.69 2.79
C GLU A 314 -20.50 -1.21 3.01
N LYS A 315 -19.54 -0.65 2.23
CA LYS A 315 -19.12 0.76 2.22
C LYS A 315 -18.39 1.21 3.50
N GLY A 316 -17.58 0.30 4.05
CA GLY A 316 -16.70 0.61 5.17
C GLY A 316 -16.35 -0.55 6.08
N PRO A 317 -17.28 -1.26 6.74
CA PRO A 317 -16.94 -2.24 7.78
C PRO A 317 -16.59 -3.62 7.24
N GLY A 318 -16.97 -3.96 6.01
CA GLY A 318 -16.86 -5.30 5.47
C GLY A 318 -15.42 -5.80 5.36
N TYR A 319 -14.51 -4.99 4.82
CA TYR A 319 -13.10 -5.38 4.69
C TYR A 319 -12.36 -5.39 6.03
N ILE A 320 -12.71 -4.51 6.96
CA ILE A 320 -12.18 -4.57 8.33
C ILE A 320 -12.57 -5.91 8.97
N ARG A 321 -13.85 -6.28 8.88
CA ARG A 321 -14.38 -7.52 9.45
C ARG A 321 -13.74 -8.75 8.82
N SER A 322 -13.61 -8.77 7.48
CA SER A 322 -12.98 -9.90 6.79
C SER A 322 -11.50 -10.02 7.13
N ALA A 323 -10.72 -8.92 7.16
CA ALA A 323 -9.31 -8.96 7.53
C ALA A 323 -9.11 -9.47 8.96
N ILE A 324 -9.94 -9.03 9.93
CA ILE A 324 -9.92 -9.55 11.31
C ILE A 324 -10.20 -11.06 11.30
N THR A 325 -11.23 -11.50 10.59
CA THR A 325 -11.62 -12.90 10.50
C THR A 325 -10.51 -13.76 9.87
N ASP A 326 -9.90 -13.27 8.80
CA ASP A 326 -8.84 -13.98 8.09
C ASP A 326 -7.59 -14.17 8.96
N VAL A 327 -7.17 -13.13 9.71
CA VAL A 327 -6.05 -13.23 10.64
C VAL A 327 -6.36 -14.25 11.74
N HIS A 328 -7.58 -14.25 12.29
CA HIS A 328 -8.00 -15.21 13.30
C HIS A 328 -8.02 -16.67 12.81
N ALA A 329 -8.25 -16.88 11.52
CA ALA A 329 -8.30 -18.20 10.90
C ALA A 329 -6.90 -18.79 10.58
N LEU A 330 -5.83 -18.01 10.80
CA LEU A 330 -4.46 -18.50 10.61
C LEU A 330 -3.99 -19.30 11.84
N ASP A 331 -3.14 -20.29 11.59
CA ASP A 331 -2.48 -21.06 12.64
C ASP A 331 -1.22 -20.32 13.13
N LEU A 332 -1.44 -19.27 13.92
CA LEU A 332 -0.42 -18.41 14.50
C LEU A 332 -0.38 -18.57 16.02
N THR A 333 0.80 -18.36 16.62
CA THR A 333 0.91 -18.20 18.08
C THR A 333 0.25 -16.89 18.52
N ASP A 334 -0.08 -16.76 19.79
CA ASP A 334 -0.70 -15.55 20.33
C ASP A 334 0.21 -14.31 20.14
N GLU A 335 1.54 -14.50 20.23
CA GLU A 335 2.53 -13.43 19.97
C GLU A 335 2.54 -13.03 18.49
N GLN A 336 2.56 -13.98 17.57
CA GLN A 336 2.52 -13.72 16.12
C GLN A 336 1.22 -13.01 15.74
N TRP A 337 0.13 -13.45 16.34
CA TRP A 337 -1.19 -12.90 16.13
C TRP A 337 -1.29 -11.42 16.59
N ALA A 338 -0.85 -11.12 17.82
CA ALA A 338 -0.71 -9.76 18.31
C ALA A 338 0.29 -8.95 17.45
N GLY A 339 1.34 -9.61 16.97
CA GLY A 339 2.30 -9.04 16.02
C GLY A 339 1.63 -8.53 14.76
N VAL A 340 0.86 -9.38 14.08
CA VAL A 340 0.15 -9.00 12.83
C VAL A 340 -0.83 -7.86 13.07
N PHE A 341 -1.63 -7.91 14.15
CA PHE A 341 -2.63 -6.89 14.41
C PHE A 341 -2.06 -5.51 14.74
N ALA A 342 -0.97 -5.41 15.50
CA ALA A 342 -0.41 -4.13 15.90
C ALA A 342 1.11 -4.15 16.14
N GLY A 343 1.64 -5.21 16.73
CA GLY A 343 3.03 -5.25 17.19
C GLY A 343 4.04 -5.05 16.09
N ASN A 344 3.80 -5.59 14.88
CA ASN A 344 4.71 -5.46 13.75
C ASN A 344 4.80 -4.00 13.26
N VAL A 345 3.66 -3.33 13.08
CA VAL A 345 3.66 -1.94 12.63
C VAL A 345 4.22 -1.01 13.70
N ARG A 346 3.95 -1.27 14.99
CA ARG A 346 4.56 -0.52 16.10
C ARG A 346 6.08 -0.67 16.13
N ARG A 347 6.59 -1.88 15.97
CA ARG A 347 8.03 -2.14 15.87
C ARG A 347 8.65 -1.45 14.66
N LEU A 348 7.96 -1.48 13.52
CA LEU A 348 8.44 -0.92 12.26
C LEU A 348 8.53 0.60 12.28
N LEU A 349 7.56 1.27 12.90
CA LEU A 349 7.46 2.73 12.98
C LEU A 349 8.09 3.33 14.26
N GLY A 350 8.25 2.52 15.31
CA GLY A 350 8.92 2.94 16.55
C GLY A 350 8.28 4.19 17.18
N SER A 351 9.12 5.16 17.50
CA SER A 351 8.71 6.43 18.14
C SER A 351 7.88 7.37 17.24
N ARG A 352 7.67 7.02 15.97
CA ARG A 352 6.80 7.79 15.07
C ARG A 352 5.31 7.58 15.38
N LEU A 353 4.95 6.49 16.07
CA LEU A 353 3.60 6.26 16.56
C LEU A 353 3.46 6.69 18.02
N PRO A 354 2.32 7.22 18.42
CA PRO A 354 2.02 7.44 19.83
C PRO A 354 2.02 6.11 20.58
N ALA A 355 2.34 6.17 21.87
CA ALA A 355 2.35 5.02 22.76
C ALA A 355 0.97 4.35 22.89
#